data_022023b42177366c8cd4c5aab7d5ccaa
#
_entry.id   022023b42177366c8cd4c5aab7d5ccaa
#
_cell.length_a   1.000
_cell.length_b   1.000
_cell.length_c   1.000
_cell.angle_alpha   90.00
_cell.angle_beta   90.00
_cell.angle_gamma   90.00
#
_symmetry.space_group_name_H-M   'P 1'
#
loop_
_entity.id
_entity.type
_entity.pdbx_description
1 polymer ?
#
loop_
_entity_poly.entity_id
_entity_poly.type
_entity_poly.pdbx_seq_one_letter_code
_entity_poly.pdbx_strand_id
1 'polypeptide(L)'
;MSVRTAEPADLAPLALLWWRGWRDAHLPIVPKALAARSTLDSFIDRMAVTLPRIRVLGPVGAPFGFHMIRGDELQQLYVAEESRGAGVATLLMIDAEHCLQQAGVATPWLGCAIGNARAARFCQKTGWTLVRTQTLPSEIPGGWFPLKVWRYEKTLAQRSAWSARAESELLEARLASVRGPTEGMDRETGVYVTADGIPWGRRAGDRLGSRQV
;
A
#
# COMPACT_ATOMS: atom_id res chain seq x y z
N MET A 1 1.42 -14.49 -10.37
CA MET A 1 0.50 -13.69 -9.52
C MET A 1 0.53 -12.27 -10.05
N SER A 2 -0.60 -11.70 -10.44
CA SER A 2 -0.70 -10.38 -11.08
C SER A 2 -1.38 -9.37 -10.13
N VAL A 3 -1.17 -8.07 -10.38
CA VAL A 3 -1.93 -7.01 -9.70
C VAL A 3 -3.36 -7.05 -10.22
N ARG A 4 -4.33 -7.06 -9.32
CA ARG A 4 -5.77 -7.18 -9.60
C ARG A 4 -6.56 -6.04 -8.96
N THR A 5 -7.80 -5.84 -9.36
CA THR A 5 -8.73 -4.98 -8.65
C THR A 5 -9.07 -5.60 -7.30
N ALA A 6 -9.27 -4.77 -6.27
CA ALA A 6 -9.70 -5.23 -4.96
C ALA A 6 -11.14 -5.79 -5.01
N GLU A 7 -11.40 -6.79 -4.19
CA GLU A 7 -12.69 -7.43 -4.00
C GLU A 7 -13.26 -7.13 -2.60
N PRO A 8 -14.58 -7.31 -2.36
CA PRO A 8 -15.17 -7.04 -1.05
C PRO A 8 -14.48 -7.76 0.12
N ALA A 9 -13.97 -8.98 -0.10
CA ALA A 9 -13.23 -9.75 0.91
C ALA A 9 -11.87 -9.14 1.26
N ASP A 10 -11.33 -8.23 0.43
CA ASP A 10 -10.09 -7.53 0.72
C ASP A 10 -10.27 -6.32 1.65
N LEU A 11 -11.50 -5.83 1.86
CA LEU A 11 -11.76 -4.57 2.56
C LEU A 11 -11.08 -4.51 3.93
N ALA A 12 -11.39 -5.43 4.81
CA ALA A 12 -10.85 -5.42 6.17
C ALA A 12 -9.33 -5.67 6.22
N PRO A 13 -8.76 -6.65 5.47
CA PRO A 13 -7.31 -6.81 5.37
C PRO A 13 -6.59 -5.58 4.81
N LEU A 14 -7.13 -4.94 3.77
CA LEU A 14 -6.55 -3.73 3.19
C LEU A 14 -6.60 -2.53 4.13
N ALA A 15 -7.71 -2.32 4.84
CA ALA A 15 -7.84 -1.26 5.84
C ALA A 15 -6.81 -1.44 6.97
N LEU A 16 -6.62 -2.67 7.45
CA LEU A 16 -5.63 -2.99 8.46
C LEU A 16 -4.20 -2.79 7.96
N LEU A 17 -3.89 -3.24 6.73
CA LEU A 17 -2.59 -3.02 6.08
C LEU A 17 -2.30 -1.53 5.94
N TRP A 18 -3.27 -0.76 5.46
CA TRP A 18 -3.14 0.68 5.30
C TRP A 18 -2.89 1.36 6.63
N TRP A 19 -3.71 1.08 7.65
CA TRP A 19 -3.57 1.66 8.98
C TRP A 19 -2.21 1.34 9.62
N ARG A 20 -1.76 0.08 9.58
CA ARG A 20 -0.44 -0.33 10.10
C ARG A 20 0.70 0.36 9.35
N GLY A 21 0.66 0.32 8.03
CA GLY A 21 1.66 0.96 7.18
C GLY A 21 1.71 2.48 7.36
N TRP A 22 0.54 3.11 7.54
CA TRP A 22 0.45 4.54 7.85
C TRP A 22 1.08 4.86 9.20
N ARG A 23 0.75 4.12 10.24
CA ARG A 23 1.32 4.31 11.58
C ARG A 23 2.85 4.16 11.58
N ASP A 24 3.36 3.10 10.97
CA ASP A 24 4.79 2.84 10.85
C ASP A 24 5.52 3.99 10.11
N ALA A 25 4.93 4.51 9.06
CA ALA A 25 5.55 5.53 8.22
C ALA A 25 5.40 6.96 8.74
N HIS A 26 4.31 7.28 9.47
CA HIS A 26 3.92 8.66 9.73
C HIS A 26 3.89 9.03 11.21
N LEU A 27 3.60 8.12 12.16
CA LEU A 27 3.53 8.47 13.58
C LEU A 27 4.71 9.30 14.11
N PRO A 28 5.97 9.01 13.71
CA PRO A 28 7.11 9.78 14.19
C PRO A 28 7.22 11.20 13.61
N ILE A 29 6.51 11.49 12.52
CA ILE A 29 6.73 12.69 11.69
C ILE A 29 5.50 13.57 11.52
N VAL A 30 4.32 13.13 11.95
CA VAL A 30 3.09 13.92 11.84
C VAL A 30 2.69 14.56 13.18
N PRO A 31 1.92 15.66 13.16
CA PRO A 31 1.37 16.24 14.37
C PRO A 31 0.51 15.25 15.16
N LYS A 32 0.59 15.28 16.50
CA LYS A 32 -0.19 14.42 17.39
C LYS A 32 -1.70 14.50 17.13
N ALA A 33 -2.22 15.67 16.75
CA ALA A 33 -3.62 15.87 16.41
C ALA A 33 -4.07 15.05 15.20
N LEU A 34 -3.20 14.88 14.18
CA LEU A 34 -3.45 14.03 13.04
C LEU A 34 -3.36 12.55 13.45
N ALA A 35 -2.31 12.20 14.21
CA ALA A 35 -2.10 10.82 14.68
C ALA A 35 -3.29 10.30 15.50
N ALA A 36 -3.85 11.12 16.40
CA ALA A 36 -5.00 10.76 17.24
C ALA A 36 -6.30 10.49 16.45
N ARG A 37 -6.45 11.11 15.28
CA ARG A 37 -7.62 10.92 14.39
C ARG A 37 -7.46 9.80 13.37
N SER A 38 -6.26 9.26 13.23
CA SER A 38 -5.92 8.19 12.29
C SER A 38 -6.18 6.82 12.93
N THR A 39 -7.42 6.55 13.30
CA THR A 39 -7.88 5.30 13.92
C THR A 39 -8.12 4.22 12.87
N LEU A 40 -8.12 2.92 13.26
CA LEU A 40 -8.44 1.83 12.35
C LEU A 40 -9.81 2.01 11.70
N ASP A 41 -10.83 2.41 12.47
CA ASP A 41 -12.19 2.66 11.95
C ASP A 41 -12.17 3.71 10.84
N SER A 42 -11.39 4.78 10.99
CA SER A 42 -11.26 5.80 9.95
C SER A 42 -10.63 5.27 8.66
N PHE A 43 -9.78 4.23 8.76
CA PHE A 43 -9.22 3.56 7.59
C PHE A 43 -10.21 2.57 6.98
N ILE A 44 -11.03 1.89 7.77
CA ILE A 44 -12.13 1.03 7.29
C ILE A 44 -13.12 1.87 6.48
N ASP A 45 -13.59 3.00 7.02
CA ASP A 45 -14.53 3.88 6.34
C ASP A 45 -13.98 4.39 5.00
N ARG A 46 -12.72 4.86 4.98
CA ARG A 46 -12.06 5.31 3.74
C ARG A 46 -11.85 4.18 2.75
N MET A 47 -11.47 2.99 3.23
CA MET A 47 -11.29 1.81 2.39
C MET A 47 -12.61 1.41 1.73
N ALA A 48 -13.72 1.41 2.47
CA ALA A 48 -15.05 1.06 1.94
C ALA A 48 -15.44 1.96 0.75
N VAL A 49 -15.20 3.26 0.85
CA VAL A 49 -15.50 4.23 -0.22
C VAL A 49 -14.55 4.10 -1.41
N THR A 50 -13.27 3.76 -1.14
CA THR A 50 -12.23 3.77 -2.18
C THR A 50 -11.97 2.41 -2.81
N LEU A 51 -12.53 1.32 -2.27
CA LEU A 51 -12.28 -0.06 -2.68
C LEU A 51 -12.32 -0.28 -4.21
N PRO A 52 -13.28 0.28 -4.98
CA PRO A 52 -13.32 0.08 -6.43
C PRO A 52 -12.11 0.67 -7.20
N ARG A 53 -11.34 1.56 -6.56
CA ARG A 53 -10.15 2.20 -7.15
C ARG A 53 -8.84 1.56 -6.67
N ILE A 54 -8.93 0.56 -5.79
CA ILE A 54 -7.76 -0.11 -5.23
C ILE A 54 -7.30 -1.22 -6.17
N ARG A 55 -6.00 -1.24 -6.44
CA ARG A 55 -5.35 -2.36 -7.10
C ARG A 55 -4.43 -3.06 -6.11
N VAL A 56 -4.53 -4.37 -6.08
CA VAL A 56 -3.96 -5.23 -5.02
C VAL A 56 -2.99 -6.24 -5.62
N LEU A 57 -1.85 -6.42 -4.98
CA LEU A 57 -0.98 -7.56 -5.17
C LEU A 57 -1.15 -8.50 -3.99
N GLY A 58 -1.48 -9.76 -4.26
CA GLY A 58 -1.71 -10.80 -3.26
C GLY A 58 -3.03 -11.54 -3.47
N PRO A 59 -3.23 -12.67 -2.74
CA PRO A 59 -4.50 -13.41 -2.75
C PRO A 59 -5.65 -12.56 -2.26
N VAL A 60 -6.88 -12.94 -2.63
CA VAL A 60 -8.10 -12.33 -2.08
C VAL A 60 -8.14 -12.57 -0.58
N GLY A 61 -8.35 -11.52 0.19
CA GLY A 61 -8.37 -11.56 1.65
C GLY A 61 -6.97 -11.61 2.33
N ALA A 62 -5.87 -11.72 1.56
CA ALA A 62 -4.50 -11.74 2.08
C ALA A 62 -3.55 -10.87 1.23
N PRO A 63 -3.77 -9.53 1.18
CA PRO A 63 -3.02 -8.62 0.33
C PRO A 63 -1.58 -8.46 0.82
N PHE A 64 -0.61 -8.50 -0.10
CA PHE A 64 0.79 -8.15 0.15
C PHE A 64 1.01 -6.64 0.11
N GLY A 65 0.18 -5.94 -0.65
CA GLY A 65 0.21 -4.51 -0.79
C GLY A 65 -0.83 -4.02 -1.78
N PHE A 66 -0.98 -2.71 -1.85
CA PHE A 66 -1.93 -2.07 -2.77
C PHE A 66 -1.43 -0.71 -3.24
N HIS A 67 -2.00 -0.23 -4.33
CA HIS A 67 -1.95 1.17 -4.70
C HIS A 67 -3.34 1.72 -5.03
N MET A 68 -3.46 3.05 -5.02
CA MET A 68 -4.65 3.79 -5.40
C MET A 68 -4.27 5.04 -6.19
N ILE A 69 -4.96 5.24 -7.31
CA ILE A 69 -4.80 6.41 -8.18
C ILE A 69 -6.04 7.29 -8.07
N ARG A 70 -5.83 8.62 -8.13
CA ARG A 70 -6.89 9.62 -8.24
C ARG A 70 -6.49 10.68 -9.27
N GLY A 71 -7.10 10.64 -10.44
CA GLY A 71 -6.72 11.50 -11.57
C GLY A 71 -5.28 11.23 -12.02
N ASP A 72 -4.42 12.22 -11.90
CA ASP A 72 -2.98 12.15 -12.20
C ASP A 72 -2.09 11.84 -10.98
N GLU A 73 -2.70 11.62 -9.82
CA GLU A 73 -2.01 11.36 -8.56
C GLU A 73 -1.93 9.86 -8.25
N LEU A 74 -0.73 9.33 -8.01
CA LEU A 74 -0.55 8.10 -7.25
C LEU A 74 -0.77 8.44 -5.78
N GLN A 75 -2.01 8.30 -5.31
CA GLN A 75 -2.46 8.79 -4.01
C GLN A 75 -1.99 7.91 -2.85
N GLN A 76 -1.98 6.59 -3.04
CA GLN A 76 -1.57 5.64 -2.00
C GLN A 76 -0.73 4.50 -2.60
N LEU A 77 0.30 4.08 -1.89
CA LEU A 77 1.04 2.84 -2.13
C LEU A 77 1.53 2.30 -0.79
N TYR A 78 1.03 1.14 -0.40
CA TYR A 78 1.41 0.48 0.85
C TYR A 78 1.73 -1.00 0.63
N VAL A 79 2.68 -1.49 1.41
CA VAL A 79 3.13 -2.89 1.40
C VAL A 79 3.10 -3.41 2.82
N ALA A 80 2.52 -4.58 3.01
CA ALA A 80 2.51 -5.30 4.28
C ALA A 80 3.94 -5.49 4.79
N GLU A 81 4.15 -5.36 6.10
CA GLU A 81 5.49 -5.41 6.71
C GLU A 81 6.23 -6.68 6.34
N GLU A 82 5.54 -7.80 6.36
CA GLU A 82 6.02 -9.15 6.05
C GLU A 82 6.45 -9.32 4.57
N SER A 83 5.86 -8.51 3.70
CA SER A 83 6.11 -8.58 2.24
C SER A 83 7.15 -7.55 1.77
N ARG A 84 7.75 -6.79 2.70
CA ARG A 84 8.82 -5.84 2.36
C ARG A 84 10.09 -6.56 1.94
N GLY A 85 10.85 -5.91 1.09
CA GLY A 85 12.09 -6.51 0.55
C GLY A 85 11.89 -7.51 -0.59
N ALA A 86 10.67 -8.04 -0.80
CA ALA A 86 10.35 -9.01 -1.83
C ALA A 86 9.98 -8.40 -3.20
N GLY A 87 10.17 -7.09 -3.39
CA GLY A 87 9.88 -6.42 -4.68
C GLY A 87 8.43 -5.96 -4.85
N VAL A 88 7.53 -6.24 -3.90
CA VAL A 88 6.09 -5.89 -3.95
C VAL A 88 5.86 -4.41 -4.26
N ALA A 89 6.59 -3.50 -3.60
CA ALA A 89 6.44 -2.06 -3.85
C ALA A 89 6.79 -1.68 -5.31
N THR A 90 7.83 -2.31 -5.87
CA THR A 90 8.25 -2.07 -7.26
C THR A 90 7.19 -2.53 -8.25
N LEU A 91 6.58 -3.69 -8.00
CA LEU A 91 5.52 -4.24 -8.83
C LEU A 91 4.27 -3.36 -8.82
N LEU A 92 3.87 -2.90 -7.63
CA LEU A 92 2.75 -1.96 -7.47
C LEU A 92 3.02 -0.61 -8.13
N MET A 93 4.27 -0.12 -8.07
CA MET A 93 4.66 1.13 -8.73
C MET A 93 4.58 1.00 -10.26
N ILE A 94 5.08 -0.11 -10.82
CA ILE A 94 5.02 -0.37 -12.27
C ILE A 94 3.55 -0.47 -12.74
N ASP A 95 2.70 -1.18 -12.00
CA ASP A 95 1.28 -1.27 -12.32
C ASP A 95 0.58 0.10 -12.24
N ALA A 96 0.91 0.92 -11.24
CA ALA A 96 0.37 2.27 -11.10
C ALA A 96 0.80 3.18 -12.27
N GLU A 97 2.09 3.16 -12.64
CA GLU A 97 2.62 3.90 -13.78
C GLU A 97 1.96 3.46 -15.09
N HIS A 98 1.74 2.16 -15.26
CA HIS A 98 1.02 1.62 -16.42
C HIS A 98 -0.43 2.11 -16.49
N CYS A 99 -1.17 2.04 -15.36
CA CYS A 99 -2.54 2.54 -15.28
C CYS A 99 -2.63 4.04 -15.60
N LEU A 100 -1.71 4.85 -15.06
CA LEU A 100 -1.63 6.29 -15.31
C LEU A 100 -1.34 6.58 -16.80
N GLN A 101 -0.42 5.83 -17.40
CA GLN A 101 -0.10 5.95 -18.81
C GLN A 101 -1.27 5.57 -19.72
N GLN A 102 -1.99 4.49 -19.41
CA GLN A 102 -3.21 4.11 -20.13
C GLN A 102 -4.32 5.15 -20.01
N ALA A 103 -4.38 5.88 -18.90
CA ALA A 103 -5.28 7.01 -18.69
C ALA A 103 -4.81 8.30 -19.41
N GLY A 104 -3.71 8.26 -20.17
CA GLY A 104 -3.17 9.41 -20.91
C GLY A 104 -2.40 10.41 -20.03
N VAL A 105 -2.03 10.06 -18.80
CA VAL A 105 -1.27 10.93 -17.91
C VAL A 105 0.21 10.89 -18.28
N ALA A 106 0.72 11.98 -18.83
CA ALA A 106 2.13 12.08 -19.26
C ALA A 106 3.08 12.32 -18.09
N THR A 107 2.64 13.08 -17.08
CA THR A 107 3.47 13.46 -15.92
C THR A 107 2.67 13.30 -14.63
N PRO A 108 2.53 12.06 -14.14
CA PRO A 108 1.91 11.80 -12.84
C PRO A 108 2.73 12.34 -11.69
N TRP A 109 2.08 12.49 -10.56
CA TRP A 109 2.71 12.94 -9.33
C TRP A 109 2.28 12.13 -8.12
N LEU A 110 3.04 12.24 -7.04
CA LEU A 110 2.71 11.71 -5.72
C LEU A 110 3.17 12.64 -4.60
N GLY A 111 2.49 12.56 -3.47
CA GLY A 111 2.85 13.24 -2.23
C GLY A 111 3.53 12.28 -1.25
N CYS A 112 4.74 12.60 -0.82
CA CYS A 112 5.45 11.87 0.23
C CYS A 112 5.56 12.75 1.48
N ALA A 113 5.09 12.29 2.64
CA ALA A 113 5.16 13.07 3.88
C ALA A 113 6.62 13.43 4.20
N ILE A 114 6.85 14.71 4.55
CA ILE A 114 8.18 15.20 4.90
C ILE A 114 8.69 14.44 6.13
N GLY A 115 9.88 13.84 6.01
CA GLY A 115 10.46 12.98 7.04
C GLY A 115 10.32 11.48 6.77
N ASN A 116 9.45 11.04 5.84
CA ASN A 116 9.39 9.65 5.42
C ASN A 116 10.55 9.30 4.47
N ALA A 117 11.74 9.18 5.03
CA ALA A 117 12.98 8.92 4.27
C ALA A 117 12.95 7.59 3.50
N ARG A 118 12.22 6.57 4.01
CA ARG A 118 12.06 5.28 3.31
C ARG A 118 11.29 5.44 2.01
N ALA A 119 10.15 6.10 2.04
CA ALA A 119 9.36 6.36 0.84
C ALA A 119 10.09 7.29 -0.13
N ALA A 120 10.76 8.34 0.36
CA ALA A 120 11.54 9.25 -0.47
C ALA A 120 12.63 8.51 -1.26
N ARG A 121 13.42 7.65 -0.60
CA ARG A 121 14.44 6.83 -1.28
C ARG A 121 13.83 5.87 -2.31
N PHE A 122 12.66 5.29 -2.01
CA PHE A 122 11.98 4.41 -2.95
C PHE A 122 11.51 5.18 -4.19
N CYS A 123 10.89 6.35 -4.03
CA CYS A 123 10.50 7.21 -5.15
C CYS A 123 11.69 7.55 -6.05
N GLN A 124 12.81 8.01 -5.46
CA GLN A 124 14.02 8.32 -6.22
C GLN A 124 14.58 7.09 -6.96
N LYS A 125 14.65 5.93 -6.28
CA LYS A 125 15.12 4.68 -6.89
C LYS A 125 14.25 4.21 -8.06
N THR A 126 12.96 4.55 -8.06
CA THR A 126 12.02 4.22 -9.14
C THR A 126 11.89 5.32 -10.19
N GLY A 127 12.77 6.34 -10.17
CA GLY A 127 12.88 7.37 -11.19
C GLY A 127 11.92 8.55 -11.01
N TRP A 128 11.32 8.69 -9.82
CA TRP A 128 10.52 9.87 -9.48
C TRP A 128 11.42 10.99 -8.95
N THR A 129 11.20 12.21 -9.43
CA THR A 129 12.00 13.39 -9.11
C THR A 129 11.26 14.29 -8.13
N LEU A 130 11.93 14.72 -7.07
CA LEU A 130 11.41 15.73 -6.16
C LEU A 130 11.37 17.09 -6.86
N VAL A 131 10.18 17.69 -6.98
CA VAL A 131 10.02 18.98 -7.70
C VAL A 131 9.73 20.15 -6.76
N ARG A 132 8.98 19.91 -5.65
CA ARG A 132 8.67 20.96 -4.66
C ARG A 132 8.11 20.37 -3.38
N THR A 133 7.97 21.21 -2.37
CA THR A 133 7.07 20.96 -1.23
C THR A 133 5.71 21.60 -1.48
N GLN A 134 4.65 20.97 -0.98
CA GLN A 134 3.29 21.51 -1.01
C GLN A 134 2.50 21.05 0.22
N THR A 135 1.36 21.69 0.48
CA THR A 135 0.43 21.25 1.50
C THR A 135 -0.73 20.53 0.85
N LEU A 136 -1.01 19.31 1.30
CA LEU A 136 -2.14 18.50 0.83
C LEU A 136 -3.16 18.32 1.97
N PRO A 137 -4.46 18.23 1.64
CA PRO A 137 -5.48 17.84 2.60
C PRO A 137 -5.32 16.33 2.90
N SER A 138 -4.96 16.00 4.14
CA SER A 138 -5.02 14.61 4.62
C SER A 138 -6.41 14.36 5.21
N GLU A 139 -7.13 13.39 4.67
CA GLU A 139 -8.49 13.04 5.11
C GLU A 139 -8.46 12.49 6.54
N ILE A 140 -9.36 13.02 7.37
CA ILE A 140 -9.59 12.62 8.77
C ILE A 140 -11.09 12.55 9.03
N PRO A 141 -11.56 11.84 10.08
CA PRO A 141 -12.96 11.90 10.48
C PRO A 141 -13.43 13.33 10.70
N GLY A 142 -14.50 13.71 10.00
CA GLY A 142 -15.11 15.04 10.09
C GLY A 142 -14.42 16.14 9.30
N GLY A 143 -13.49 15.81 8.37
CA GLY A 143 -12.87 16.81 7.52
C GLY A 143 -11.49 16.45 6.98
N TRP A 144 -10.58 17.42 7.01
CA TRP A 144 -9.23 17.25 6.51
C TRP A 144 -8.20 17.98 7.40
N PHE A 145 -6.96 17.53 7.33
CA PHE A 145 -5.82 18.10 8.04
C PHE A 145 -4.74 18.53 7.01
N PRO A 146 -4.21 19.76 7.09
CA PRO A 146 -3.17 20.20 6.17
C PRO A 146 -1.84 19.47 6.49
N LEU A 147 -1.33 18.68 5.56
CA LEU A 147 -0.08 17.96 5.68
C LEU A 147 0.93 18.48 4.66
N LYS A 148 2.11 18.90 5.12
CA LYS A 148 3.22 19.25 4.23
C LYS A 148 3.87 17.99 3.69
N VAL A 149 4.03 17.94 2.36
CA VAL A 149 4.61 16.80 1.65
C VAL A 149 5.68 17.28 0.65
N TRP A 150 6.59 16.38 0.34
CA TRP A 150 7.40 16.44 -0.87
C TRP A 150 6.55 15.97 -2.04
N ARG A 151 6.46 16.77 -3.09
CA ARG A 151 5.84 16.39 -4.35
C ARG A 151 6.90 15.82 -5.27
N TYR A 152 6.69 14.58 -5.67
CA TYR A 152 7.49 13.90 -6.69
C TYR A 152 6.70 13.81 -7.99
N GLU A 153 7.39 13.95 -9.12
CA GLU A 153 6.83 13.80 -10.46
C GLU A 153 7.71 12.86 -11.28
N LYS A 154 7.09 12.23 -12.28
CA LYS A 154 7.80 11.36 -13.22
C LYS A 154 7.18 11.55 -14.61
N THR A 155 8.02 11.82 -15.63
CA THR A 155 7.56 11.78 -17.01
C THR A 155 7.48 10.32 -17.46
N LEU A 156 6.30 9.87 -17.83
CA LEU A 156 6.09 8.53 -18.37
C LEU A 156 6.33 8.59 -19.89
N ALA A 157 7.39 7.94 -20.37
CA ALA A 157 7.62 7.80 -21.80
C ALA A 157 6.46 7.06 -22.47
N GLN A 158 6.05 7.49 -23.66
CA GLN A 158 5.12 6.69 -24.46
C GLN A 158 5.77 5.34 -24.78
N ARG A 159 5.21 4.27 -24.23
CA ARG A 159 5.76 2.93 -24.39
C ARG A 159 5.22 2.29 -25.67
N SER A 160 6.11 1.71 -26.47
CA SER A 160 5.69 0.82 -27.54
C SER A 160 5.03 -0.45 -26.95
N ALA A 161 4.08 -1.03 -27.68
CA ALA A 161 3.40 -2.28 -27.24
C ALA A 161 4.41 -3.42 -26.92
N TRP A 162 5.57 -3.41 -27.57
CA TRP A 162 6.67 -4.36 -27.33
C TRP A 162 7.28 -4.23 -25.93
N SER A 163 7.56 -3.01 -25.46
CA SER A 163 8.17 -2.81 -24.14
C SER A 163 7.22 -3.14 -22.99
N ALA A 164 5.91 -2.92 -23.18
CA ALA A 164 4.89 -3.25 -22.21
C ALA A 164 4.78 -4.77 -22.00
N ARG A 165 4.89 -5.56 -23.07
CA ARG A 165 4.84 -7.02 -23.00
C ARG A 165 6.07 -7.63 -22.32
N ALA A 166 7.27 -7.18 -22.68
CA ALA A 166 8.52 -7.66 -22.06
C ALA A 166 8.58 -7.37 -20.56
N GLU A 167 8.08 -6.22 -20.11
CA GLU A 167 8.02 -5.92 -18.68
C GLU A 167 6.94 -6.71 -17.95
N SER A 168 5.80 -7.00 -18.60
CA SER A 168 4.78 -7.87 -18.01
C SER A 168 5.34 -9.28 -17.77
N GLU A 169 6.07 -9.83 -18.73
CA GLU A 169 6.73 -11.14 -18.63
C GLU A 169 7.81 -11.16 -17.53
N LEU A 170 8.63 -10.10 -17.45
CA LEU A 170 9.63 -9.95 -16.39
C LEU A 170 8.98 -9.78 -15.01
N LEU A 171 7.85 -9.10 -14.96
CA LEU A 171 7.02 -8.88 -13.80
C LEU A 171 6.45 -10.20 -13.27
N GLU A 172 5.88 -11.02 -14.16
CA GLU A 172 5.33 -12.33 -13.81
C GLU A 172 6.41 -13.29 -13.30
N ALA A 173 7.60 -13.28 -13.92
CA ALA A 173 8.73 -14.07 -13.47
C ALA A 173 9.21 -13.65 -12.07
N ARG A 174 9.24 -12.35 -11.76
CA ARG A 174 9.55 -11.84 -10.42
C ARG A 174 8.47 -12.19 -9.40
N LEU A 175 7.20 -12.12 -9.77
CA LEU A 175 6.07 -12.48 -8.90
C LEU A 175 6.10 -13.95 -8.52
N ALA A 176 6.50 -14.83 -9.43
CA ALA A 176 6.66 -16.25 -9.15
C ALA A 176 7.72 -16.54 -8.07
N SER A 177 8.65 -15.61 -7.84
CA SER A 177 9.68 -15.71 -6.80
C SER A 177 9.29 -15.08 -5.45
N VAL A 178 8.20 -14.32 -5.39
CA VAL A 178 7.67 -13.76 -4.14
C VAL A 178 7.00 -14.89 -3.36
N ARG A 179 7.67 -15.39 -2.32
CA ARG A 179 7.03 -16.26 -1.34
C ARG A 179 6.12 -15.39 -0.49
N GLY A 180 4.82 -15.49 -0.75
CA GLY A 180 3.81 -14.96 0.16
C GLY A 180 3.86 -15.69 1.51
N PRO A 181 3.19 -15.15 2.55
CA PRO A 181 2.92 -15.95 3.72
C PRO A 181 2.21 -17.22 3.22
N THR A 182 2.94 -18.35 3.24
CA THR A 182 2.34 -19.66 3.07
C THR A 182 1.39 -19.79 4.24
N GLU A 183 0.05 -19.70 3.94
CA GLU A 183 -0.89 -20.52 4.68
C GLU A 183 -2.26 -19.94 4.87
N GLY A 184 -3.17 -20.83 5.13
CA GLY A 184 -4.58 -20.71 5.01
C GLY A 184 -5.26 -20.08 6.21
N MET A 185 -6.51 -19.74 6.01
CA MET A 185 -7.44 -19.35 7.06
C MET A 185 -7.75 -20.57 7.92
N ASP A 186 -7.56 -20.48 9.23
CA ASP A 186 -8.08 -21.44 10.19
C ASP A 186 -9.60 -21.52 10.04
N ARG A 187 -10.09 -22.70 9.70
CA ARG A 187 -11.52 -22.91 9.38
C ARG A 187 -12.45 -22.85 10.59
N GLU A 188 -11.90 -23.00 11.80
CA GLU A 188 -12.70 -22.92 13.04
C GLU A 188 -12.82 -21.49 13.56
N THR A 189 -11.78 -20.69 13.44
CA THR A 189 -11.73 -19.33 13.99
C THR A 189 -11.94 -18.24 12.96
N GLY A 190 -11.85 -18.55 11.66
CA GLY A 190 -11.93 -17.57 10.57
C GLY A 190 -10.74 -16.61 10.54
N VAL A 191 -9.67 -16.89 11.28
CA VAL A 191 -8.47 -16.06 11.39
C VAL A 191 -7.36 -16.64 10.51
N TYR A 192 -6.68 -15.80 9.74
CA TYR A 192 -5.49 -16.20 9.00
C TYR A 192 -4.35 -16.51 9.97
N VAL A 193 -3.75 -17.69 9.80
CA VAL A 193 -2.62 -18.17 10.61
C VAL A 193 -1.38 -18.36 9.73
N THR A 194 -0.19 -18.17 10.32
CA THR A 194 1.08 -18.50 9.70
C THR A 194 1.28 -20.03 9.64
N ALA A 195 2.32 -20.52 8.92
CA ALA A 195 2.72 -21.92 8.85
C ALA A 195 2.81 -22.60 10.21
N ASP A 196 3.18 -21.84 11.21
CA ASP A 196 3.33 -22.31 12.61
C ASP A 196 2.01 -22.20 13.41
N GLY A 197 0.86 -21.96 12.75
CA GLY A 197 -0.45 -21.85 13.40
C GLY A 197 -0.65 -20.58 14.22
N ILE A 198 0.18 -19.55 14.05
CA ILE A 198 0.09 -18.29 14.80
C ILE A 198 -0.92 -17.37 14.10
N PRO A 199 -1.95 -16.82 14.79
CA PRO A 199 -2.90 -15.88 14.23
C PRO A 199 -2.19 -14.68 13.61
N TRP A 200 -2.55 -14.34 12.37
CA TRP A 200 -2.00 -13.20 11.65
C TRP A 200 -2.16 -11.92 12.47
N GLY A 201 -1.04 -11.28 12.82
CA GLY A 201 -1.02 -10.05 13.61
C GLY A 201 -0.52 -10.16 15.03
N ARG A 202 -0.14 -11.36 15.53
CA ARG A 202 0.59 -11.50 16.80
C ARG A 202 2.08 -11.69 16.54
N ARG A 203 2.92 -10.98 17.31
CA ARG A 203 4.37 -11.27 17.32
C ARG A 203 4.59 -12.59 18.07
N ALA A 204 5.54 -13.40 17.58
CA ALA A 204 6.06 -14.52 18.37
C ALA A 204 6.62 -13.96 19.69
N GLY A 205 5.88 -14.14 20.80
CA GLY A 205 6.24 -13.58 22.12
C GLY A 205 5.06 -13.15 22.97
N ASP A 206 3.91 -12.85 22.38
CA ASP A 206 2.69 -12.53 23.16
C ASP A 206 2.08 -13.82 23.74
N ARG A 207 2.60 -14.24 24.89
CA ARG A 207 1.95 -15.30 25.69
C ARG A 207 0.62 -14.77 26.21
N LEU A 208 -0.43 -15.52 25.95
CA LEU A 208 -1.71 -15.36 26.62
C LEU A 208 -1.48 -15.40 28.12
N GLY A 209 -1.57 -14.26 28.78
CA GLY A 209 -1.71 -14.19 30.22
C GLY A 209 -3.03 -14.87 30.62
N SER A 210 -2.94 -16.08 31.10
CA SER A 210 -4.03 -16.74 31.79
C SER A 210 -4.41 -15.89 33.02
N ARG A 211 -5.56 -15.22 32.95
CA ARG A 211 -6.26 -14.79 34.16
C ARG A 211 -7.31 -15.85 34.44
N GLN A 212 -6.99 -16.70 35.43
CA GLN A 212 -7.99 -17.38 36.24
C GLN A 212 -8.54 -16.37 37.25
N VAL A 213 -9.81 -16.58 37.54
CA VAL A 213 -10.71 -16.09 38.58
C VAL A 213 -11.56 -14.92 38.12
#